data_614b1630ce67f14f6238e84391a8c613
#
_entry.id   614b1630ce67f14f6238e84391a8c613
#
_cell.length_a   1.000
_cell.length_b   1.000
_cell.length_c   1.000
_cell.angle_alpha   90.00
_cell.angle_beta   90.00
_cell.angle_gamma   90.00
#
_symmetry.space_group_name_H-M   'P 1'
#
loop_
_entity.id
_entity.type
_entity.pdbx_description
1 polymer ?
#
loop_
_entity_poly.entity_id
_entity_poly.type
_entity_poly.pdbx_seq_one_letter_code
_entity_poly.pdbx_strand_id
1 'polypeptide(L)'
;MTVVLIRSIILYITVLIALRVMGKGEIAEMNCFDLVITLLIAEVASVPMENNNIPIINGVAAITGLVIMQTLISFLSLKSRRLSSFLSGKPSVLIDKGKIVYKELKKERVTIDELLEQLRVQGYFNLKDVQYAILETDGNLSVVPASTYNSTPPKAFNHLPIPLILDGRIINKNLNIAEKDTNWLMGILKSNHIETFKDVLICVLDENDKIFIQNKKGD
;
A
#
# COMPACT_ATOMS: atom_id res chain seq x y z
N MET A 1 41.85 -0.29 15.79
CA MET A 1 40.74 0.66 15.95
C MET A 1 40.83 1.85 14.99
N THR A 2 41.94 2.58 14.89
CA THR A 2 42.09 3.76 13.99
C THR A 2 41.86 3.43 12.51
N VAL A 3 42.32 2.27 12.04
CA VAL A 3 42.09 1.83 10.66
C VAL A 3 40.61 1.62 10.34
N VAL A 4 39.85 1.00 11.25
CA VAL A 4 38.42 0.77 11.06
C VAL A 4 37.67 2.11 11.02
N LEU A 5 38.04 3.06 11.88
CA LEU A 5 37.42 4.38 11.91
C LEU A 5 37.66 5.16 10.61
N ILE A 6 38.88 5.14 10.09
CA ILE A 6 39.19 5.80 8.81
C ILE A 6 38.40 5.14 7.66
N ARG A 7 38.35 3.81 7.62
CA ARG A 7 37.58 3.05 6.63
C ARG A 7 36.11 3.42 6.67
N SER A 8 35.53 3.47 7.88
CA SER A 8 34.09 3.83 8.06
C SER A 8 33.80 5.23 7.54
N ILE A 9 34.69 6.20 7.80
CA ILE A 9 34.50 7.58 7.31
C ILE A 9 34.57 7.62 5.77
N ILE A 10 35.51 6.95 5.15
CA ILE A 10 35.64 6.93 3.69
C ILE A 10 34.42 6.29 3.05
N LEU A 11 33.99 5.14 3.56
CA LEU A 11 32.82 4.43 3.02
C LEU A 11 31.53 5.21 3.27
N TYR A 12 31.37 5.85 4.43
CA TYR A 12 30.22 6.74 4.70
C TYR A 12 30.13 7.87 3.67
N ILE A 13 31.24 8.56 3.40
CA ILE A 13 31.29 9.63 2.40
C ILE A 13 30.97 9.06 1.00
N THR A 14 31.50 7.88 0.66
CA THR A 14 31.23 7.21 -0.62
C THR A 14 29.74 6.90 -0.78
N VAL A 15 29.08 6.31 0.23
CA VAL A 15 27.65 6.01 0.21
C VAL A 15 26.82 7.29 0.14
N LEU A 16 27.21 8.34 0.88
CA LEU A 16 26.50 9.62 0.85
C LEU A 16 26.56 10.25 -0.55
N ILE A 17 27.72 10.21 -1.22
CA ILE A 17 27.87 10.66 -2.60
C ILE A 17 27.05 9.80 -3.55
N ALA A 18 27.08 8.47 -3.37
CA ALA A 18 26.29 7.52 -4.14
C ALA A 18 24.79 7.86 -4.11
N LEU A 19 24.20 7.98 -2.91
CA LEU A 19 22.79 8.34 -2.73
C LEU A 19 22.47 9.72 -3.33
N ARG A 20 23.37 10.66 -3.26
CA ARG A 20 23.16 11.99 -3.85
C ARG A 20 23.18 11.99 -5.38
N VAL A 21 24.00 11.13 -5.99
CA VAL A 21 24.07 10.95 -7.46
C VAL A 21 22.81 10.25 -7.99
N MET A 22 22.28 9.29 -7.24
CA MET A 22 21.06 8.56 -7.60
C MET A 22 19.81 9.47 -7.66
N GLY A 23 19.79 10.56 -6.90
CA GLY A 23 18.77 11.61 -7.03
C GLY A 23 17.79 11.70 -5.86
N LYS A 24 16.94 12.76 -5.87
CA LYS A 24 16.02 13.05 -4.77
C LYS A 24 14.79 12.12 -4.71
N GLY A 25 14.44 11.49 -5.83
CA GLY A 25 13.28 10.59 -5.92
C GLY A 25 13.41 9.35 -5.06
N GLU A 26 14.64 8.89 -4.81
CA GLU A 26 14.91 7.69 -4.03
C GLU A 26 14.71 7.85 -2.51
N ILE A 27 14.62 9.10 -2.03
CA ILE A 27 14.50 9.37 -0.59
C ILE A 27 13.04 9.64 -0.20
N ALA A 28 12.21 10.14 -1.12
CA ALA A 28 10.85 10.59 -0.81
C ALA A 28 9.79 9.48 -0.95
N GLU A 29 9.90 8.65 -1.99
CA GLU A 29 8.95 7.57 -2.30
C GLU A 29 9.73 6.38 -2.85
N MET A 30 10.32 5.58 -1.95
CA MET A 30 11.10 4.41 -2.32
C MET A 30 10.20 3.31 -2.90
N ASN A 31 10.34 3.02 -4.18
CA ASN A 31 9.75 1.82 -4.74
C ASN A 31 10.55 0.56 -4.34
N CYS A 32 9.99 -0.63 -4.54
CA CYS A 32 10.67 -1.90 -4.20
C CYS A 32 12.06 -2.04 -4.81
N PHE A 33 12.27 -1.48 -6.01
CA PHE A 33 13.53 -1.59 -6.73
C PHE A 33 14.61 -0.70 -6.10
N ASP A 34 14.26 0.53 -5.69
CA ASP A 34 15.17 1.46 -5.02
C ASP A 34 15.56 0.94 -3.63
N LEU A 35 14.62 0.29 -2.93
CA LEU A 35 14.90 -0.37 -1.65
C LEU A 35 15.96 -1.46 -1.80
N VAL A 36 15.83 -2.33 -2.82
CA VAL A 36 16.79 -3.42 -3.07
C VAL A 36 18.20 -2.88 -3.32
N ILE A 37 18.33 -1.85 -4.17
CA ILE A 37 19.63 -1.29 -4.48
C ILE A 37 20.28 -0.62 -3.25
N THR A 38 19.47 0.07 -2.43
CA THR A 38 19.93 0.70 -1.19
C THR A 38 20.46 -0.35 -0.20
N LEU A 39 19.75 -1.47 -0.05
CA LEU A 39 20.18 -2.58 0.80
C LEU A 39 21.47 -3.22 0.27
N LEU A 40 21.60 -3.41 -1.05
CA LEU A 40 22.83 -3.93 -1.66
C LEU A 40 24.02 -3.00 -1.44
N ILE A 41 23.85 -1.68 -1.57
CA ILE A 41 24.90 -0.70 -1.30
C ILE A 41 25.33 -0.78 0.17
N ALA A 42 24.37 -0.88 1.11
CA ALA A 42 24.68 -0.98 2.54
C ALA A 42 25.45 -2.26 2.86
N GLU A 43 25.03 -3.40 2.30
CA GLU A 43 25.71 -4.70 2.47
C GLU A 43 27.13 -4.67 1.93
N VAL A 44 27.33 -4.18 0.71
CA VAL A 44 28.65 -4.07 0.06
C VAL A 44 29.57 -3.13 0.83
N ALA A 45 29.03 -2.05 1.43
CA ALA A 45 29.82 -1.13 2.25
C ALA A 45 30.28 -1.78 3.57
N SER A 46 29.53 -2.72 4.16
CA SER A 46 29.89 -3.38 5.42
C SER A 46 31.11 -4.28 5.27
N VAL A 47 31.26 -4.96 4.13
CA VAL A 47 32.29 -5.97 3.88
C VAL A 47 33.74 -5.46 4.15
N PRO A 48 34.21 -4.33 3.57
CA PRO A 48 35.53 -3.81 3.87
C PRO A 48 35.66 -3.12 5.24
N MET A 49 34.54 -2.86 5.95
CA MET A 49 34.58 -2.40 7.34
C MET A 49 34.87 -3.54 8.30
N GLU A 50 34.27 -4.71 8.09
CA GLU A 50 34.39 -5.87 8.96
C GLU A 50 35.70 -6.63 8.74
N ASN A 51 36.15 -6.71 7.50
CA ASN A 51 37.31 -7.49 7.13
C ASN A 51 38.51 -6.59 6.66
N ASN A 52 39.52 -6.44 7.52
CA ASN A 52 40.70 -5.64 7.22
C ASN A 52 41.57 -6.19 6.08
N ASN A 53 41.43 -7.46 5.70
CA ASN A 53 42.15 -8.06 4.59
C ASN A 53 41.59 -7.64 3.22
N ILE A 54 40.39 -7.10 3.20
CA ILE A 54 39.76 -6.62 1.97
C ILE A 54 40.14 -5.13 1.76
N PRO A 55 40.72 -4.79 0.62
CA PRO A 55 41.04 -3.40 0.30
C PRO A 55 39.76 -2.55 0.21
N ILE A 56 39.77 -1.35 0.77
CA ILE A 56 38.64 -0.39 0.69
C ILE A 56 38.28 -0.12 -0.76
N ILE A 57 39.20 -0.07 -1.66
CA ILE A 57 39.00 0.21 -3.08
C ILE A 57 38.02 -0.77 -3.73
N ASN A 58 37.93 -2.02 -3.25
CA ASN A 58 36.98 -3.00 -3.75
C ASN A 58 35.54 -2.63 -3.36
N GLY A 59 35.34 -2.15 -2.12
CA GLY A 59 34.03 -1.65 -1.68
C GLY A 59 33.60 -0.40 -2.46
N VAL A 60 34.51 0.57 -2.60
CA VAL A 60 34.24 1.79 -3.38
C VAL A 60 33.94 1.46 -4.84
N ALA A 61 34.70 0.56 -5.47
CA ALA A 61 34.47 0.14 -6.84
C ALA A 61 33.11 -0.56 -7.01
N ALA A 62 32.76 -1.45 -6.08
CA ALA A 62 31.47 -2.14 -6.13
C ALA A 62 30.28 -1.19 -5.92
N ILE A 63 30.33 -0.27 -4.95
CA ILE A 63 29.32 0.79 -4.75
C ILE A 63 29.19 1.64 -6.02
N THR A 64 30.31 2.07 -6.60
CA THR A 64 30.31 2.86 -7.85
C THR A 64 29.64 2.10 -8.99
N GLY A 65 29.93 0.79 -9.14
CA GLY A 65 29.27 -0.06 -10.12
C GLY A 65 27.76 -0.14 -9.95
N LEU A 66 27.27 -0.30 -8.70
CA LEU A 66 25.85 -0.30 -8.38
C LEU A 66 25.19 1.03 -8.73
N VAL A 67 25.83 2.16 -8.39
CA VAL A 67 25.31 3.51 -8.71
C VAL A 67 25.22 3.74 -10.21
N ILE A 68 26.25 3.32 -10.98
CA ILE A 68 26.22 3.42 -12.44
C ILE A 68 25.07 2.59 -13.02
N MET A 69 24.89 1.35 -12.56
CA MET A 69 23.79 0.48 -13.00
C MET A 69 22.42 1.09 -12.67
N GLN A 70 22.23 1.59 -11.45
CA GLN A 70 20.98 2.25 -11.03
C GLN A 70 20.68 3.48 -11.88
N THR A 71 21.66 4.34 -12.08
CA THR A 71 21.50 5.55 -12.90
C THR A 71 21.17 5.20 -14.35
N LEU A 72 21.80 4.16 -14.90
CA LEU A 72 21.53 3.67 -16.25
C LEU A 72 20.09 3.12 -16.36
N ILE A 73 19.66 2.30 -15.40
CA ILE A 73 18.30 1.74 -15.34
C ILE A 73 17.27 2.85 -15.20
N SER A 74 17.50 3.82 -14.33
CA SER A 74 16.63 4.99 -14.14
C SER A 74 16.51 5.80 -15.45
N PHE A 75 17.61 6.06 -16.13
CA PHE A 75 17.60 6.73 -17.43
C PHE A 75 16.86 5.94 -18.51
N LEU A 76 17.04 4.62 -18.58
CA LEU A 76 16.33 3.75 -19.51
C LEU A 76 14.83 3.71 -19.21
N SER A 77 14.45 3.76 -17.93
CA SER A 77 13.03 3.81 -17.46
C SER A 77 12.34 5.09 -17.91
N LEU A 78 13.03 6.23 -17.90
CA LEU A 78 12.50 7.50 -18.46
C LEU A 78 12.20 7.39 -19.96
N LYS A 79 13.01 6.63 -20.70
CA LYS A 79 12.88 6.48 -22.17
C LYS A 79 11.87 5.40 -22.55
N SER A 80 11.61 4.41 -21.69
CA SER A 80 10.77 3.25 -21.98
C SER A 80 9.67 3.05 -20.94
N ARG A 81 8.42 3.39 -21.30
CA ARG A 81 7.24 3.10 -20.46
C ARG A 81 7.08 1.64 -20.06
N ARG A 82 7.52 0.71 -20.94
CA ARG A 82 7.45 -0.74 -20.64
C ARG A 82 8.43 -1.12 -19.53
N LEU A 83 9.64 -0.58 -19.58
CA LEU A 83 10.67 -0.82 -18.56
C LEU A 83 10.27 -0.19 -17.22
N SER A 84 9.82 1.06 -17.22
CA SER A 84 9.30 1.74 -16.03
C SER A 84 8.17 0.95 -15.37
N SER A 85 7.19 0.51 -16.18
CA SER A 85 6.07 -0.29 -15.66
C SER A 85 6.45 -1.69 -15.16
N PHE A 86 7.53 -2.26 -15.66
CA PHE A 86 8.07 -3.55 -15.18
C PHE A 86 8.80 -3.40 -13.85
N LEU A 87 9.57 -2.32 -13.69
CA LEU A 87 10.36 -2.06 -12.49
C LEU A 87 9.52 -1.50 -11.34
N SER A 88 8.79 -0.43 -11.61
CA SER A 88 8.03 0.29 -10.58
C SER A 88 6.57 -0.18 -10.44
N GLY A 89 6.09 -1.05 -11.34
CA GLY A 89 4.69 -1.44 -11.37
C GLY A 89 3.79 -0.37 -12.03
N LYS A 90 2.50 -0.50 -11.79
CA LYS A 90 1.47 0.47 -12.21
C LYS A 90 0.50 0.69 -11.06
N PRO A 91 0.01 1.89 -10.85
CA PRO A 91 -1.08 2.12 -9.93
C PRO A 91 -2.30 1.28 -10.31
N SER A 92 -3.00 0.74 -9.30
CA SER A 92 -4.17 -0.11 -9.48
C SER A 92 -5.39 0.52 -8.80
N VAL A 93 -6.51 0.63 -9.54
CA VAL A 93 -7.74 1.22 -9.00
C VAL A 93 -8.48 0.17 -8.19
N LEU A 94 -8.52 0.32 -6.88
CA LEU A 94 -9.19 -0.60 -5.95
C LEU A 94 -10.65 -0.22 -5.70
N ILE A 95 -10.97 1.08 -5.77
CA ILE A 95 -12.36 1.59 -5.73
C ILE A 95 -12.58 2.46 -6.96
N ASP A 96 -13.61 2.16 -7.73
CA ASP A 96 -14.05 2.92 -8.90
C ASP A 96 -15.50 3.37 -8.70
N LYS A 97 -15.74 4.71 -8.72
CA LYS A 97 -17.05 5.33 -8.53
C LYS A 97 -17.80 4.82 -7.29
N GLY A 98 -17.09 4.67 -6.16
CA GLY A 98 -17.65 4.22 -4.90
C GLY A 98 -17.86 2.70 -4.78
N LYS A 99 -17.45 1.92 -5.77
CA LYS A 99 -17.54 0.46 -5.77
C LYS A 99 -16.16 -0.18 -5.71
N ILE A 100 -16.01 -1.21 -4.89
CA ILE A 100 -14.76 -1.98 -4.78
C ILE A 100 -14.57 -2.82 -6.05
N VAL A 101 -13.39 -2.72 -6.67
CA VAL A 101 -12.98 -3.50 -7.84
C VAL A 101 -12.34 -4.81 -7.36
N TYR A 102 -13.17 -5.80 -7.04
CA TYR A 102 -12.73 -7.07 -6.45
C TYR A 102 -11.65 -7.80 -7.27
N LYS A 103 -11.70 -7.70 -8.60
CA LYS A 103 -10.71 -8.29 -9.50
C LYS A 103 -9.31 -7.70 -9.28
N GLU A 104 -9.23 -6.37 -9.10
CA GLU A 104 -7.95 -5.69 -8.85
C GLU A 104 -7.44 -5.99 -7.42
N LEU A 105 -8.31 -6.04 -6.40
CA LEU A 105 -7.92 -6.48 -5.05
C LEU A 105 -7.23 -7.85 -5.08
N LYS A 106 -7.83 -8.83 -5.78
CA LYS A 106 -7.24 -10.17 -5.91
C LYS A 106 -5.91 -10.18 -6.64
N LYS A 107 -5.79 -9.39 -7.70
CA LYS A 107 -4.58 -9.27 -8.51
C LYS A 107 -3.43 -8.69 -7.70
N GLU A 108 -3.69 -7.63 -6.95
CA GLU A 108 -2.72 -6.97 -6.08
C GLU A 108 -2.54 -7.69 -4.72
N ARG A 109 -3.30 -8.78 -4.47
CA ARG A 109 -3.27 -9.57 -3.23
C ARG A 109 -3.61 -8.74 -1.98
N VAL A 110 -4.42 -7.71 -2.14
CA VAL A 110 -4.92 -6.87 -1.06
C VAL A 110 -6.23 -7.45 -0.53
N THR A 111 -6.35 -7.61 0.77
CA THR A 111 -7.60 -8.02 1.41
C THR A 111 -8.54 -6.84 1.58
N ILE A 112 -9.84 -7.13 1.79
CA ILE A 112 -10.82 -6.06 2.07
C ILE A 112 -10.51 -5.38 3.41
N ASP A 113 -10.02 -6.16 4.39
CA ASP A 113 -9.64 -5.62 5.70
C ASP A 113 -8.48 -4.61 5.56
N GLU A 114 -7.45 -4.93 4.77
CA GLU A 114 -6.33 -4.02 4.48
C GLU A 114 -6.79 -2.75 3.75
N LEU A 115 -7.70 -2.90 2.76
CA LEU A 115 -8.27 -1.74 2.08
C LEU A 115 -8.99 -0.82 3.07
N LEU A 116 -9.85 -1.38 3.94
CA LEU A 116 -10.56 -0.60 4.96
C LEU A 116 -9.62 0.03 5.98
N GLU A 117 -8.52 -0.65 6.34
CA GLU A 117 -7.49 -0.12 7.22
C GLU A 117 -6.80 1.09 6.59
N GLN A 118 -6.33 0.95 5.35
CA GLN A 118 -5.67 2.05 4.64
C GLN A 118 -6.60 3.25 4.44
N LEU A 119 -7.89 3.03 4.14
CA LEU A 119 -8.88 4.10 4.07
C LEU A 119 -9.02 4.84 5.41
N ARG A 120 -9.05 4.13 6.54
CA ARG A 120 -9.11 4.76 7.87
C ARG A 120 -7.86 5.57 8.18
N VAL A 121 -6.67 5.09 7.80
CA VAL A 121 -5.40 5.83 7.93
C VAL A 121 -5.46 7.15 7.17
N GLN A 122 -6.14 7.18 6.00
CA GLN A 122 -6.36 8.39 5.20
C GLN A 122 -7.55 9.24 5.70
N GLY A 123 -8.21 8.84 6.81
CA GLY A 123 -9.33 9.58 7.40
C GLY A 123 -10.71 9.26 6.81
N TYR A 124 -10.81 8.24 5.94
CA TYR A 124 -12.07 7.80 5.36
C TYR A 124 -12.61 6.58 6.11
N PHE A 125 -13.63 6.80 6.93
CA PHE A 125 -14.25 5.73 7.73
C PHE A 125 -15.37 5.01 6.99
N ASN A 126 -16.01 5.67 6.03
CA ASN A 126 -17.11 5.11 5.23
C ASN A 126 -16.72 4.94 3.77
N LEU A 127 -17.05 3.80 3.18
CA LEU A 127 -16.86 3.56 1.75
C LEU A 127 -17.66 4.52 0.87
N LYS A 128 -18.81 5.02 1.35
CA LYS A 128 -19.66 6.00 0.64
C LYS A 128 -18.96 7.35 0.42
N ASP A 129 -17.97 7.66 1.26
CA ASP A 129 -17.23 8.92 1.20
C ASP A 129 -16.10 8.87 0.18
N VAL A 130 -15.83 7.70 -0.42
CA VAL A 130 -14.75 7.45 -1.35
C VAL A 130 -15.31 7.27 -2.76
N GLN A 131 -14.87 8.11 -3.70
CA GLN A 131 -15.20 7.96 -5.11
C GLN A 131 -14.19 7.05 -5.84
N TYR A 132 -12.90 7.30 -5.62
CA TYR A 132 -11.82 6.46 -6.14
C TYR A 132 -10.81 6.18 -5.04
N ALA A 133 -10.26 4.98 -5.04
CA ALA A 133 -9.08 4.62 -4.26
C ALA A 133 -8.09 3.91 -5.17
N ILE A 134 -6.87 4.41 -5.21
CA ILE A 134 -5.81 3.95 -6.10
C ILE A 134 -4.66 3.46 -5.24
N LEU A 135 -4.28 2.21 -5.39
CA LEU A 135 -3.07 1.65 -4.81
C LEU A 135 -1.89 2.09 -5.65
N GLU A 136 -1.02 2.90 -5.07
CA GLU A 136 0.18 3.41 -5.72
C GLU A 136 1.29 2.34 -5.74
N THR A 137 2.32 2.61 -6.52
CA THR A 137 3.43 1.67 -6.71
C THR A 137 4.33 1.52 -5.49
N ASP A 138 4.27 2.44 -4.55
CA ASP A 138 4.95 2.40 -3.25
C ASP A 138 4.14 1.66 -2.16
N GLY A 139 2.91 1.21 -2.49
CA GLY A 139 1.99 0.52 -1.58
C GLY A 139 1.07 1.45 -0.79
N ASN A 140 1.18 2.77 -0.96
CA ASN A 140 0.26 3.73 -0.37
C ASN A 140 -1.08 3.79 -1.13
N LEU A 141 -2.13 4.22 -0.45
CA LEU A 141 -3.45 4.40 -1.05
C LEU A 141 -3.72 5.89 -1.28
N SER A 142 -3.92 6.28 -2.55
CA SER A 142 -4.42 7.60 -2.92
C SER A 142 -5.95 7.58 -2.97
N VAL A 143 -6.61 8.52 -2.28
CA VAL A 143 -8.07 8.55 -2.18
C VAL A 143 -8.64 9.83 -2.76
N VAL A 144 -9.62 9.69 -3.66
CA VAL A 144 -10.44 10.78 -4.17
C VAL A 144 -11.80 10.71 -3.47
N PRO A 145 -12.17 11.76 -2.71
CA PRO A 145 -13.45 11.77 -1.99
C PRO A 145 -14.65 11.82 -2.93
N ALA A 146 -15.78 11.29 -2.49
CA ALA A 146 -17.06 11.49 -3.14
C ALA A 146 -17.49 12.96 -3.03
N SER A 147 -18.26 13.46 -4.01
CA SER A 147 -18.76 14.85 -4.02
C SER A 147 -19.65 15.20 -2.80
N THR A 148 -20.17 14.19 -2.12
CA THR A 148 -20.97 14.32 -0.89
C THR A 148 -20.11 14.38 0.37
N TYR A 149 -18.80 14.18 0.25
CA TYR A 149 -17.87 14.22 1.38
C TYR A 149 -17.66 15.67 1.82
N ASN A 150 -18.20 16.00 2.99
CA ASN A 150 -17.91 17.25 3.66
C ASN A 150 -16.70 17.04 4.57
N SER A 151 -15.58 17.75 4.31
CA SER A 151 -14.35 17.73 5.10
C SER A 151 -14.50 18.39 6.50
N THR A 152 -15.71 18.66 6.95
CA THR A 152 -15.97 19.03 8.35
C THR A 152 -15.64 17.83 9.24
N PRO A 153 -14.93 18.02 10.36
CA PRO A 153 -14.66 16.93 11.27
C PRO A 153 -15.97 16.23 11.62
N PRO A 154 -16.01 14.90 11.62
CA PRO A 154 -17.23 14.17 11.84
C PRO A 154 -17.85 14.59 13.17
N LYS A 155 -19.18 14.85 13.17
CA LYS A 155 -19.95 14.85 14.40
C LYS A 155 -19.64 13.54 15.13
N ALA A 156 -19.59 13.57 16.46
CA ALA A 156 -19.27 12.39 17.25
C ALA A 156 -19.97 11.13 16.68
N PHE A 157 -19.19 10.13 16.31
CA PHE A 157 -19.70 8.84 15.84
C PHE A 157 -20.42 8.15 17.00
N ASN A 158 -21.60 7.55 16.77
CA ASN A 158 -22.23 6.67 17.73
C ASN A 158 -21.37 5.40 17.93
N HIS A 159 -20.85 4.87 16.83
CA HIS A 159 -19.91 3.75 16.79
C HIS A 159 -19.10 3.82 15.49
N LEU A 160 -17.97 3.13 15.44
CA LEU A 160 -17.23 2.96 14.18
C LEU A 160 -18.03 2.08 13.21
N PRO A 161 -17.86 2.25 11.88
CA PRO A 161 -18.44 1.34 10.89
C PRO A 161 -18.06 -0.11 11.18
N ILE A 162 -19.06 -1.00 11.22
CA ILE A 162 -18.93 -2.40 11.62
C ILE A 162 -19.10 -3.29 10.37
N PRO A 163 -18.05 -3.94 9.85
CA PRO A 163 -18.18 -4.89 8.75
C PRO A 163 -18.89 -6.17 9.24
N LEU A 164 -20.00 -6.53 8.61
CA LEU A 164 -20.83 -7.69 8.94
C LEU A 164 -20.53 -8.88 8.02
N ILE A 165 -20.24 -8.62 6.74
CA ILE A 165 -19.82 -9.62 5.75
C ILE A 165 -18.61 -9.08 5.00
N LEU A 166 -17.57 -9.91 4.87
CA LEU A 166 -16.42 -9.66 4.02
C LEU A 166 -16.14 -10.90 3.16
N ASP A 167 -16.00 -10.70 1.85
CA ASP A 167 -15.75 -11.75 0.84
C ASP A 167 -16.64 -13.00 1.01
N GLY A 168 -17.93 -12.79 1.27
CA GLY A 168 -18.90 -13.88 1.44
C GLY A 168 -18.77 -14.63 2.77
N ARG A 169 -18.12 -14.06 3.78
CA ARG A 169 -18.00 -14.62 5.11
C ARG A 169 -18.67 -13.71 6.14
N ILE A 170 -19.57 -14.28 6.93
CA ILE A 170 -20.23 -13.56 8.03
C ILE A 170 -19.27 -13.44 9.20
N ILE A 171 -19.12 -12.23 9.76
CA ILE A 171 -18.30 -11.94 10.94
C ILE A 171 -19.22 -11.96 12.19
N ASN A 172 -19.43 -13.14 12.77
CA ASN A 172 -20.33 -13.32 13.90
C ASN A 172 -19.97 -12.44 15.11
N LYS A 173 -18.68 -12.19 15.36
CA LYS A 173 -18.23 -11.30 16.42
C LYS A 173 -18.78 -9.88 16.22
N ASN A 174 -18.80 -9.40 15.00
CA ASN A 174 -19.25 -8.06 14.66
C ASN A 174 -20.77 -7.95 14.67
N LEU A 175 -21.50 -9.02 14.32
CA LEU A 175 -22.95 -9.10 14.52
C LEU A 175 -23.33 -8.94 16.00
N ASN A 176 -22.59 -9.61 16.89
CA ASN A 176 -22.81 -9.48 18.34
C ASN A 176 -22.49 -8.05 18.84
N ILE A 177 -21.45 -7.40 18.32
CA ILE A 177 -21.11 -6.00 18.65
C ILE A 177 -22.24 -5.05 18.18
N ALA A 178 -22.82 -5.32 17.01
CA ALA A 178 -23.94 -4.56 16.46
C ALA A 178 -25.28 -4.88 17.13
N GLU A 179 -25.32 -5.82 18.09
CA GLU A 179 -26.54 -6.32 18.74
C GLU A 179 -27.57 -6.86 17.73
N LYS A 180 -27.09 -7.51 16.66
CA LYS A 180 -27.88 -8.09 15.58
C LYS A 180 -27.59 -9.59 15.47
N ASP A 181 -28.57 -10.31 14.92
CA ASP A 181 -28.43 -11.74 14.66
C ASP A 181 -28.31 -12.07 13.15
N THR A 182 -28.03 -13.32 12.87
CA THR A 182 -27.90 -13.81 11.48
C THR A 182 -29.25 -13.72 10.74
N ASN A 183 -30.38 -13.89 11.44
CA ASN A 183 -31.72 -13.82 10.82
C ASN A 183 -32.02 -12.40 10.35
N TRP A 184 -31.69 -11.40 11.16
CA TRP A 184 -31.82 -9.98 10.79
C TRP A 184 -30.94 -9.68 9.55
N LEU A 185 -29.67 -10.15 9.54
CA LEU A 185 -28.77 -9.96 8.40
C LEU A 185 -29.32 -10.61 7.14
N MET A 186 -29.82 -11.84 7.22
CA MET A 186 -30.43 -12.53 6.09
C MET A 186 -31.70 -11.84 5.60
N GLY A 187 -32.47 -11.24 6.50
CA GLY A 187 -33.64 -10.42 6.14
C GLY A 187 -33.29 -9.21 5.30
N ILE A 188 -32.19 -8.52 5.66
CA ILE A 188 -31.66 -7.39 4.91
C ILE A 188 -31.10 -7.82 3.54
N LEU A 189 -30.38 -8.92 3.46
CA LEU A 189 -29.89 -9.43 2.18
C LEU A 189 -31.07 -9.73 1.23
N LYS A 190 -32.10 -10.38 1.72
CA LYS A 190 -33.32 -10.67 0.93
C LYS A 190 -34.04 -9.41 0.45
N SER A 191 -34.14 -8.37 1.29
CA SER A 191 -34.74 -7.08 0.88
C SER A 191 -33.95 -6.36 -0.19
N ASN A 192 -32.67 -6.69 -0.32
CA ASN A 192 -31.77 -6.20 -1.38
C ASN A 192 -31.57 -7.21 -2.54
N HIS A 193 -32.52 -8.17 -2.69
CA HIS A 193 -32.47 -9.19 -3.75
C HIS A 193 -31.25 -10.09 -3.75
N ILE A 194 -30.65 -10.32 -2.57
CA ILE A 194 -29.46 -11.17 -2.40
C ILE A 194 -29.90 -12.46 -1.68
N GLU A 195 -29.78 -13.59 -2.35
CA GLU A 195 -30.23 -14.88 -1.81
C GLU A 195 -29.21 -15.51 -0.84
N THR A 196 -27.92 -15.28 -1.08
CA THR A 196 -26.86 -15.89 -0.28
C THR A 196 -25.75 -14.88 0.09
N PHE A 197 -25.29 -14.96 1.33
CA PHE A 197 -24.17 -14.12 1.80
C PHE A 197 -22.86 -14.40 1.05
N LYS A 198 -22.72 -15.56 0.38
CA LYS A 198 -21.51 -15.90 -0.41
C LYS A 198 -21.31 -14.99 -1.62
N ASP A 199 -22.40 -14.39 -2.14
CA ASP A 199 -22.35 -13.47 -3.28
C ASP A 199 -22.04 -12.03 -2.84
N VAL A 200 -22.05 -11.76 -1.53
CA VAL A 200 -21.72 -10.45 -0.98
C VAL A 200 -20.23 -10.28 -0.90
N LEU A 201 -19.71 -9.21 -1.50
CA LEU A 201 -18.32 -8.79 -1.36
C LEU A 201 -18.08 -8.14 0.00
N ILE A 202 -18.93 -7.17 0.33
CA ILE A 202 -18.86 -6.43 1.59
C ILE A 202 -20.27 -6.01 2.05
N CYS A 203 -20.53 -6.12 3.35
CA CYS A 203 -21.70 -5.55 4.02
C CYS A 203 -21.22 -4.85 5.29
N VAL A 204 -21.47 -3.55 5.41
CA VAL A 204 -21.04 -2.72 6.55
C VAL A 204 -22.23 -1.97 7.12
N LEU A 205 -22.31 -1.97 8.45
CA LEU A 205 -23.20 -1.07 9.21
C LEU A 205 -22.41 0.22 9.46
N ASP A 206 -22.89 1.36 8.95
CA ASP A 206 -22.24 2.67 9.15
C ASP A 206 -22.55 3.24 10.55
N GLU A 207 -21.93 4.36 10.89
CA GLU A 207 -22.08 5.06 12.17
C GLU A 207 -23.48 5.63 12.43
N ASN A 208 -24.38 5.60 11.43
CA ASN A 208 -25.76 6.05 11.50
C ASN A 208 -26.75 4.88 11.37
N ASP A 209 -26.31 3.64 11.64
CA ASP A 209 -27.10 2.41 11.50
C ASP A 209 -27.62 2.14 10.07
N LYS A 210 -27.04 2.78 9.05
CA LYS A 210 -27.34 2.49 7.65
C LYS A 210 -26.44 1.39 7.13
N ILE A 211 -26.98 0.58 6.22
CA ILE A 211 -26.22 -0.53 5.66
C ILE A 211 -25.70 -0.16 4.27
N PHE A 212 -24.44 -0.46 4.05
CA PHE A 212 -23.81 -0.50 2.75
C PHE A 212 -23.60 -1.95 2.34
N ILE A 213 -24.07 -2.34 1.14
CA ILE A 213 -23.88 -3.69 0.59
C ILE A 213 -23.35 -3.56 -0.82
N GLN A 214 -22.35 -4.39 -1.14
CA GLN A 214 -21.87 -4.57 -2.50
C GLN A 214 -21.71 -6.07 -2.80
N ASN A 215 -22.19 -6.49 -3.98
CA ASN A 215 -22.05 -7.86 -4.48
C ASN A 215 -20.70 -8.08 -5.16
N LYS A 216 -20.24 -9.34 -5.22
CA LYS A 216 -19.01 -9.73 -5.93
C LYS A 216 -19.06 -9.49 -7.44
N LYS A 217 -20.25 -9.50 -8.02
CA LYS A 217 -20.50 -9.29 -9.46
C LYS A 217 -20.56 -7.82 -9.88
N GLY A 218 -20.44 -6.89 -8.93
CA GLY A 218 -20.33 -5.46 -9.22
C GLY A 218 -21.64 -4.75 -9.58
N ASP A 219 -22.78 -5.29 -9.17
CA ASP A 219 -24.09 -4.62 -9.28
C ASP A 219 -24.31 -3.62 -8.16
#